data_70a6159dd78f81fc7e5539ca3b516524
#
_entry.id   70a6159dd78f81fc7e5539ca3b516524
#
_cell.length_a   1.000
_cell.length_b   1.000
_cell.length_c   1.000
_cell.angle_alpha   90.00
_cell.angle_beta   90.00
_cell.angle_gamma   90.00
#
_symmetry.space_group_name_H-M   'P 1'
#
loop_
_entity.id
_entity.type
_entity.pdbx_description
1 polymer ?
#
loop_
_entity_poly.entity_id
_entity_poly.type
_entity_poly.pdbx_seq_one_letter_code
_entity_poly.pdbx_strand_id
1 'polypeptide(L)'
;MKIKGVTDEDFVNYRKPSMFIVTSFCDYKCNKESGEDCCQNSVLAHAPVMTIDDDILVQRYLNNTITRSIVFGGLEPMAQIREICLFLERFRSVYQCSDDVVLYTGFNKDEVIDDICKLIPYGNIIVKFGRFIPHQKPHYDDVLGVYLASDNQYAERI
;
A
#
# COMPACT_ATOMS: atom_id res chain seq x y z
N MET A 1 9.05 -2.13 -11.46
CA MET A 1 8.40 -0.93 -10.87
C MET A 1 9.41 -0.02 -10.17
N LYS A 2 9.02 1.25 -9.94
CA LYS A 2 9.82 2.21 -9.14
C LYS A 2 9.40 2.14 -7.67
N ILE A 3 10.36 2.03 -6.77
CA ILE A 3 10.12 1.93 -5.32
C ILE A 3 11.19 2.72 -4.54
N LYS A 4 10.97 2.93 -3.26
CA LYS A 4 11.96 3.52 -2.33
C LYS A 4 12.49 2.52 -1.30
N GLY A 5 11.90 1.35 -1.18
CA GLY A 5 12.37 0.32 -0.28
C GLY A 5 11.46 -0.90 -0.26
N VAL A 6 11.99 -1.97 0.32
CA VAL A 6 11.26 -3.22 0.59
C VAL A 6 11.63 -3.69 2.00
N THR A 7 10.61 -4.02 2.79
CA THR A 7 10.77 -4.78 4.04
C THR A 7 10.21 -6.18 3.79
N ASP A 8 11.04 -7.20 3.97
CA ASP A 8 10.63 -8.57 3.65
C ASP A 8 9.58 -9.10 4.60
N GLU A 9 9.63 -8.69 5.86
CA GLU A 9 8.74 -9.20 6.91
C GLU A 9 8.21 -8.02 7.73
N ASP A 10 7.04 -7.52 7.35
CA ASP A 10 6.28 -6.51 8.06
C ASP A 10 5.13 -7.17 8.84
N PHE A 11 5.01 -6.82 10.12
CA PHE A 11 4.02 -7.35 11.05
C PHE A 11 3.06 -6.27 11.58
N VAL A 12 3.14 -5.05 11.07
CA VAL A 12 2.41 -3.90 11.64
C VAL A 12 1.35 -3.31 10.74
N ASN A 13 1.43 -3.54 9.43
CA ASN A 13 0.51 -2.93 8.47
C ASN A 13 -0.64 -3.83 8.02
N TYR A 14 -0.60 -5.11 8.34
CA TYR A 14 -1.69 -6.04 8.06
C TYR A 14 -1.65 -7.21 9.03
N ARG A 15 -2.83 -7.85 9.25
CA ARG A 15 -2.96 -9.01 10.15
C ARG A 15 -2.11 -10.22 9.78
N LYS A 16 -1.70 -10.35 8.52
CA LYS A 16 -0.79 -11.38 8.05
C LYS A 16 0.63 -10.81 7.92
N PRO A 17 1.68 -11.58 8.20
CA PRO A 17 3.03 -11.17 7.87
C PRO A 17 3.13 -10.80 6.38
N SER A 18 3.66 -9.64 6.07
CA SER A 18 3.61 -9.06 4.74
C SER A 18 4.99 -8.67 4.23
N MET A 19 5.21 -8.76 2.93
CA MET A 19 6.27 -7.98 2.29
C MET A 19 5.75 -6.56 2.08
N PHE A 20 6.41 -5.57 2.68
CA PHE A 20 6.03 -4.17 2.56
C PHE A 20 6.87 -3.47 1.48
N ILE A 21 6.21 -2.94 0.46
CA ILE A 21 6.84 -2.25 -0.67
C ILE A 21 6.54 -0.76 -0.56
N VAL A 22 7.60 0.03 -0.38
CA VAL A 22 7.50 1.49 -0.30
C VAL A 22 7.38 2.06 -1.71
N THR A 23 6.22 2.65 -2.02
CA THR A 23 5.95 3.30 -3.31
C THR A 23 6.83 4.54 -3.53
N SER A 24 6.99 4.97 -4.78
CA SER A 24 8.06 5.92 -5.15
C SER A 24 7.70 7.40 -4.98
N PHE A 25 6.40 7.73 -4.88
CA PHE A 25 5.91 9.11 -4.95
C PHE A 25 4.77 9.38 -3.97
N CYS A 26 4.68 10.62 -3.49
CA CYS A 26 3.53 11.19 -2.81
C CYS A 26 3.46 12.70 -3.09
N ASP A 27 2.26 13.23 -3.23
CA ASP A 27 2.00 14.66 -3.44
C ASP A 27 1.87 15.46 -2.13
N TYR A 28 2.01 14.78 -0.97
CA TYR A 28 1.88 15.37 0.37
C TYR A 28 0.53 16.08 0.63
N LYS A 29 -0.52 15.53 0.09
CA LYS A 29 -1.86 16.11 0.25
C LYS A 29 -2.29 16.18 1.73
N CYS A 30 -1.83 15.24 2.57
CA CYS A 30 -2.06 15.28 4.03
C CYS A 30 -1.55 16.58 4.64
N ASN A 31 -0.31 16.99 4.35
CA ASN A 31 0.26 18.24 4.86
C ASN A 31 -0.48 19.47 4.32
N LYS A 32 -0.85 19.45 3.03
CA LYS A 32 -1.56 20.56 2.39
C LYS A 32 -2.96 20.78 2.98
N GLU A 33 -3.66 19.70 3.29
CA GLU A 33 -5.02 19.77 3.82
C GLU A 33 -5.05 20.03 5.34
N SER A 34 -4.09 19.52 6.10
CA SER A 34 -3.99 19.79 7.53
C SER A 34 -3.44 21.18 7.85
N GLY A 35 -2.70 21.78 6.91
CA GLY A 35 -2.00 23.05 7.13
C GLY A 35 -0.73 22.92 7.98
N GLU A 36 -0.29 21.71 8.30
CA GLU A 36 0.91 21.43 9.08
C GLU A 36 1.73 20.28 8.49
N ASP A 37 3.02 20.17 8.83
CA ASP A 37 3.87 19.06 8.42
C ASP A 37 3.58 17.82 9.28
N CYS A 38 2.55 17.07 8.90
CA CYS A 38 2.04 15.92 9.64
C CYS A 38 2.43 14.57 9.02
N CYS A 39 3.19 14.56 7.91
CA CYS A 39 3.48 13.33 7.18
C CYS A 39 4.31 12.34 8.02
N GLN A 40 3.72 11.22 8.39
CA GLN A 40 4.38 10.16 9.17
C GLN A 40 5.50 9.44 8.38
N ASN A 41 5.50 9.59 7.05
CA ASN A 41 6.44 8.93 6.14
C ASN A 41 7.40 9.93 5.45
N SER A 42 7.60 11.11 6.00
CA SER A 42 8.46 12.15 5.40
C SER A 42 9.89 11.64 5.16
N VAL A 43 10.44 10.81 6.05
CA VAL A 43 11.76 10.21 5.88
C VAL A 43 11.83 9.31 4.65
N LEU A 44 10.80 8.50 4.39
CA LEU A 44 10.73 7.64 3.21
C LEU A 44 10.67 8.45 1.91
N ALA A 45 10.05 9.61 1.95
CA ALA A 45 9.96 10.49 0.80
C ALA A 45 11.31 11.02 0.32
N HIS A 46 12.27 11.15 1.21
CA HIS A 46 13.64 11.57 0.88
C HIS A 46 14.57 10.41 0.48
N ALA A 47 14.15 9.16 0.67
CA ALA A 47 14.94 8.00 0.25
C ALA A 47 15.11 7.97 -1.28
N PRO A 48 16.22 7.45 -1.80
CA PRO A 48 16.45 7.36 -3.23
C PRO A 48 15.42 6.42 -3.89
N VAL A 49 15.01 6.77 -5.10
CA VAL A 49 14.17 5.89 -5.93
C VAL A 49 15.05 4.85 -6.58
N MET A 50 14.65 3.59 -6.49
CA MET A 50 15.26 2.48 -7.22
C MET A 50 14.25 1.88 -8.19
N THR A 51 14.73 1.37 -9.32
CA THR A 51 13.92 0.58 -10.24
C THR A 51 14.25 -0.89 -10.03
N ILE A 52 13.24 -1.70 -9.79
CA ILE A 52 13.38 -3.14 -9.61
C ILE A 52 12.44 -3.86 -10.58
N ASP A 53 12.89 -4.98 -11.10
CA ASP A 53 12.07 -5.84 -11.94
C ASP A 53 10.96 -6.49 -11.09
N ASP A 54 9.74 -6.54 -11.63
CA ASP A 54 8.59 -7.08 -10.92
C ASP A 54 8.77 -8.57 -10.62
N ASP A 55 9.43 -9.33 -11.50
CA ASP A 55 9.72 -10.75 -11.28
C ASP A 55 10.68 -10.95 -10.10
N ILE A 56 11.65 -10.05 -9.93
CA ILE A 56 12.56 -10.09 -8.77
C ILE A 56 11.78 -9.89 -7.48
N LEU A 57 10.85 -8.94 -7.46
CA LEU A 57 10.00 -8.70 -6.28
C LEU A 57 9.10 -9.91 -5.97
N VAL A 58 8.46 -10.48 -7.00
CA VAL A 58 7.60 -11.64 -6.83
C VAL A 58 8.41 -12.86 -6.35
N GLN A 59 9.56 -13.13 -6.95
CA GLN A 59 10.42 -14.24 -6.52
C GLN A 59 10.93 -14.04 -5.08
N ARG A 60 11.31 -12.80 -4.72
CA ARG A 60 11.71 -12.47 -3.35
C ARG A 60 10.59 -12.75 -2.36
N TYR A 61 9.35 -12.39 -2.69
CA TYR A 61 8.16 -12.70 -1.90
C TYR A 61 7.93 -14.21 -1.79
N LEU A 62 7.91 -14.94 -2.90
CA LEU A 62 7.61 -16.39 -2.93
C LEU A 62 8.68 -17.23 -2.22
N ASN A 63 9.93 -16.79 -2.20
CA ASN A 63 11.02 -17.45 -1.49
C ASN A 63 11.00 -17.19 0.02
N ASN A 64 10.21 -16.21 0.50
CA ASN A 64 10.02 -15.98 1.93
C ASN A 64 8.95 -16.91 2.47
N THR A 65 9.32 -17.77 3.42
CA THR A 65 8.40 -18.76 4.01
C THR A 65 7.49 -18.19 5.10
N ILE A 66 7.71 -16.94 5.50
CA ILE A 66 6.98 -16.27 6.58
C ILE A 66 5.82 -15.44 6.04
N THR A 67 6.05 -14.66 4.99
CA THR A 67 5.06 -13.73 4.42
C THR A 67 3.91 -14.45 3.73
N ARG A 68 2.71 -13.88 3.84
CA ARG A 68 1.44 -14.38 3.27
C ARG A 68 0.59 -13.25 2.70
N SER A 69 1.19 -12.10 2.44
CA SER A 69 0.55 -10.93 1.83
C SER A 69 1.61 -9.92 1.38
N ILE A 70 1.19 -9.01 0.50
CA ILE A 70 2.00 -7.88 0.07
C ILE A 70 1.28 -6.60 0.47
N VAL A 71 2.01 -5.62 0.99
CA VAL A 71 1.49 -4.28 1.30
C VAL A 71 2.24 -3.24 0.47
N PHE A 72 1.51 -2.46 -0.32
CA PHE A 72 2.01 -1.26 -0.99
C PHE A 72 1.64 -0.04 -0.14
N GLY A 73 2.62 0.75 0.25
CA GLY A 73 2.38 1.91 1.10
C GLY A 73 3.62 2.76 1.32
N GLY A 74 3.70 3.38 2.48
CA GLY A 74 4.76 4.32 2.83
C GLY A 74 4.59 5.68 2.17
N LEU A 75 4.43 5.71 0.84
CA LEU A 75 3.99 6.87 0.08
C LEU A 75 2.65 6.56 -0.62
N GLU A 76 2.35 7.21 -1.75
CA GLU A 76 1.02 7.11 -2.37
C GLU A 76 0.99 6.04 -3.51
N PRO A 77 0.40 4.86 -3.28
CA PRO A 77 0.36 3.81 -4.29
C PRO A 77 -0.53 4.17 -5.49
N MET A 78 -1.60 4.96 -5.31
CA MET A 78 -2.47 5.36 -6.43
C MET A 78 -1.74 6.25 -7.43
N ALA A 79 -0.69 6.97 -7.02
CA ALA A 79 0.15 7.75 -7.93
C ALA A 79 0.95 6.88 -8.94
N GLN A 80 1.07 5.58 -8.68
CA GLN A 80 1.72 4.61 -9.58
C GLN A 80 0.85 3.37 -9.83
N ILE A 81 -0.46 3.54 -9.84
CA ILE A 81 -1.43 2.44 -9.99
C ILE A 81 -1.17 1.58 -11.24
N ARG A 82 -0.72 2.19 -12.34
CA ARG A 82 -0.39 1.47 -13.57
C ARG A 82 0.75 0.46 -13.36
N GLU A 83 1.79 0.84 -12.63
CA GLU A 83 2.91 -0.06 -12.30
C GLU A 83 2.43 -1.19 -11.36
N ILE A 84 1.57 -0.87 -10.41
CA ILE A 84 0.98 -1.85 -9.49
C ILE A 84 0.09 -2.84 -10.26
N CYS A 85 -0.73 -2.39 -11.22
CA CYS A 85 -1.52 -3.28 -12.06
C CYS A 85 -0.63 -4.25 -12.88
N LEU A 86 0.48 -3.78 -13.43
CA LEU A 86 1.43 -4.65 -14.14
C LEU A 86 2.06 -5.68 -13.22
N PHE A 87 2.43 -5.29 -12.00
CA PHE A 87 2.91 -6.21 -10.98
C PHE A 87 1.84 -7.25 -10.62
N LEU A 88 0.59 -6.83 -10.40
CA LEU A 88 -0.53 -7.71 -10.07
C LEU A 88 -0.83 -8.70 -11.19
N GLU A 89 -0.77 -8.26 -12.45
CA GLU A 89 -0.92 -9.14 -13.62
C GLU A 89 0.11 -10.28 -13.58
N ARG A 90 1.37 -9.96 -13.33
CA ARG A 90 2.41 -11.00 -13.20
C ARG A 90 2.19 -11.88 -11.98
N PHE A 91 1.89 -11.28 -10.83
CA PHE A 91 1.67 -11.98 -9.56
C PHE A 91 0.53 -12.99 -9.65
N ARG A 92 -0.59 -12.60 -10.30
CA ARG A 92 -1.79 -13.44 -10.46
C ARG A 92 -1.67 -14.42 -11.64
N SER A 93 -1.29 -13.94 -12.82
CA SER A 93 -1.38 -14.73 -14.06
C SER A 93 -0.14 -15.58 -14.30
N VAL A 94 1.06 -15.05 -14.03
CA VAL A 94 2.32 -15.78 -14.27
C VAL A 94 2.67 -16.66 -13.09
N TYR A 95 2.66 -16.11 -11.88
CA TYR A 95 3.06 -16.82 -10.67
C TYR A 95 1.92 -17.52 -9.94
N GLN A 96 0.67 -17.32 -10.39
CA GLN A 96 -0.55 -17.94 -9.86
C GLN A 96 -0.71 -17.79 -8.34
N CYS A 97 -0.19 -16.68 -7.78
CA CYS A 97 -0.29 -16.40 -6.36
C CYS A 97 -1.58 -15.65 -6.06
N SER A 98 -2.40 -16.20 -5.18
CA SER A 98 -3.70 -15.62 -4.76
C SER A 98 -3.67 -14.92 -3.40
N ASP A 99 -2.49 -14.73 -2.81
CA ASP A 99 -2.34 -14.07 -1.51
C ASP A 99 -2.88 -12.63 -1.54
N ASP A 100 -3.31 -12.14 -0.37
CA ASP A 100 -3.84 -10.79 -0.22
C ASP A 100 -2.80 -9.73 -0.63
N VAL A 101 -3.28 -8.70 -1.33
CA VAL A 101 -2.50 -7.50 -1.62
C VAL A 101 -3.23 -6.30 -1.03
N VAL A 102 -2.53 -5.52 -0.23
CA VAL A 102 -3.06 -4.35 0.48
C VAL A 102 -2.43 -3.08 -0.07
N LEU A 103 -3.24 -2.06 -0.36
CA LEU A 103 -2.79 -0.74 -0.78
C LEU A 103 -3.17 0.30 0.28
N TYR A 104 -2.19 1.04 0.78
CA TYR A 104 -2.38 2.13 1.73
C TYR A 104 -2.42 3.47 1.01
N THR A 105 -3.61 3.96 0.65
CA THR A 105 -3.75 5.28 0.02
C THR A 105 -4.20 6.35 1.01
N GLY A 106 -3.74 7.57 0.78
CA GLY A 106 -4.25 8.76 1.43
C GLY A 106 -5.53 9.31 0.79
N PHE A 107 -5.90 8.84 -0.39
CA PHE A 107 -7.13 9.29 -1.05
C PHE A 107 -8.38 8.73 -0.37
N ASN A 108 -9.48 9.46 -0.46
CA ASN A 108 -10.81 8.93 -0.19
C ASN A 108 -11.27 8.08 -1.39
N LYS A 109 -12.20 7.16 -1.15
CA LYS A 109 -12.65 6.19 -2.17
C LYS A 109 -13.18 6.85 -3.43
N ASP A 110 -13.94 7.92 -3.29
CA ASP A 110 -14.54 8.69 -4.39
C ASP A 110 -13.50 9.39 -5.28
N GLU A 111 -12.34 9.75 -4.70
CA GLU A 111 -11.25 10.39 -5.46
C GLU A 111 -10.51 9.41 -6.38
N VAL A 112 -10.60 8.10 -6.14
CA VAL A 112 -9.82 7.06 -6.84
C VAL A 112 -10.69 5.91 -7.37
N ILE A 113 -11.97 6.15 -7.57
CA ILE A 113 -12.91 5.10 -7.99
C ILE A 113 -12.49 4.41 -9.32
N ASP A 114 -11.97 5.17 -10.27
CA ASP A 114 -11.49 4.64 -11.55
C ASP A 114 -10.25 3.74 -11.38
N ASP A 115 -9.40 4.06 -10.42
CA ASP A 115 -8.22 3.25 -10.10
C ASP A 115 -8.61 1.98 -9.34
N ILE A 116 -9.61 2.06 -8.46
CA ILE A 116 -10.20 0.89 -7.80
C ILE A 116 -10.76 -0.08 -8.83
N CYS A 117 -11.51 0.41 -9.82
CA CYS A 117 -12.05 -0.42 -10.90
C CYS A 117 -10.97 -1.20 -11.66
N LYS A 118 -9.76 -0.65 -11.80
CA LYS A 118 -8.62 -1.35 -12.43
C LYS A 118 -8.07 -2.49 -11.55
N LEU A 119 -8.25 -2.40 -10.24
CA LEU A 119 -7.75 -3.40 -9.28
C LEU A 119 -8.68 -4.61 -9.12
N ILE A 120 -9.99 -4.42 -9.26
CA ILE A 120 -11.01 -5.45 -9.06
C ILE A 120 -10.71 -6.77 -9.81
N PRO A 121 -10.27 -6.76 -11.08
CA PRO A 121 -10.04 -7.99 -11.83
C PRO A 121 -8.98 -8.92 -11.22
N TYR A 122 -8.07 -8.39 -10.40
CA TYR A 122 -7.00 -9.19 -9.81
C TYR A 122 -7.42 -9.98 -8.56
N GLY A 123 -8.55 -9.64 -7.92
CA GLY A 123 -9.06 -10.31 -6.72
C GLY A 123 -8.13 -10.24 -5.51
N ASN A 124 -8.68 -10.52 -4.34
CA ASN A 124 -7.94 -10.49 -3.05
C ASN A 124 -7.16 -9.19 -2.81
N ILE A 125 -7.77 -8.08 -3.21
CA ILE A 125 -7.23 -6.73 -2.99
C ILE A 125 -7.95 -6.09 -1.81
N ILE A 126 -7.19 -5.44 -0.96
CA ILE A 126 -7.68 -4.61 0.15
C ILE A 126 -7.12 -3.20 -0.04
N VAL A 127 -7.97 -2.20 0.08
CA VAL A 127 -7.53 -0.80 0.00
C VAL A 127 -7.86 -0.10 1.31
N LYS A 128 -6.85 0.47 1.93
CA LYS A 128 -6.97 1.38 3.07
C LYS A 128 -7.09 2.80 2.52
N PHE A 129 -8.16 3.49 2.86
CA PHE A 129 -8.50 4.84 2.44
C PHE A 129 -8.30 5.87 3.55
N GLY A 130 -8.28 7.12 3.15
CA GLY A 130 -8.30 8.28 4.04
C GLY A 130 -6.91 8.80 4.40
N ARG A 131 -6.75 10.13 4.29
CA ARG A 131 -5.53 10.84 4.68
C ARG A 131 -5.35 10.77 6.19
N PHE A 132 -4.10 10.76 6.62
CA PHE A 132 -3.83 10.99 8.03
C PHE A 132 -4.26 12.42 8.42
N ILE A 133 -5.07 12.51 9.48
CA ILE A 133 -5.49 13.77 10.09
C ILE A 133 -4.86 13.82 11.49
N PRO A 134 -3.98 14.80 11.77
CA PRO A 134 -3.34 14.92 13.07
C PRO A 134 -4.37 15.16 14.17
N HIS A 135 -3.99 14.80 15.41
CA HIS A 135 -4.79 15.00 16.63
C HIS A 135 -6.11 14.19 16.72
N GLN A 136 -6.40 13.34 15.74
CA GLN A 136 -7.49 12.37 15.83
C GLN A 136 -7.07 11.12 16.59
N LYS A 137 -8.07 10.37 17.08
CA LYS A 137 -7.79 9.14 17.84
C LYS A 137 -7.53 7.98 16.90
N PRO A 138 -6.49 7.18 17.15
CA PRO A 138 -6.34 5.90 16.47
C PRO A 138 -7.53 4.97 16.77
N HIS A 139 -7.90 4.14 15.79
CA HIS A 139 -8.92 3.12 15.98
C HIS A 139 -8.50 1.81 15.32
N TYR A 140 -9.09 0.72 15.76
CA TYR A 140 -8.85 -0.61 15.20
C TYR A 140 -9.70 -0.82 13.95
N ASP A 141 -9.07 -1.30 12.88
CA ASP A 141 -9.74 -1.66 11.63
C ASP A 141 -9.82 -3.19 11.50
N ASP A 142 -11.05 -3.72 11.44
CA ASP A 142 -11.29 -5.16 11.41
C ASP A 142 -10.85 -5.82 10.10
N VAL A 143 -10.81 -5.09 8.98
CA VAL A 143 -10.38 -5.62 7.68
C VAL A 143 -8.88 -5.83 7.66
N LEU A 144 -8.13 -4.82 8.12
CA LEU A 144 -6.68 -4.91 8.21
C LEU A 144 -6.20 -5.70 9.44
N GLY A 145 -6.95 -5.67 10.53
CA GLY A 145 -6.56 -6.26 11.80
C GLY A 145 -5.46 -5.50 12.53
N VAL A 146 -5.38 -4.17 12.30
CA VAL A 146 -4.39 -3.28 12.91
C VAL A 146 -5.05 -1.95 13.31
N TYR A 147 -4.33 -1.14 14.10
CA TYR A 147 -4.77 0.22 14.41
C TYR A 147 -4.41 1.19 13.29
N LEU A 148 -5.39 1.98 12.85
CA LEU A 148 -5.21 3.12 11.96
C LEU A 148 -4.97 4.41 12.76
N ALA A 149 -4.23 5.35 12.19
CA ALA A 149 -3.69 6.50 12.91
C ALA A 149 -4.71 7.64 13.14
N SER A 150 -5.79 7.69 12.38
CA SER A 150 -6.86 8.69 12.51
C SER A 150 -8.22 8.07 12.21
N ASP A 151 -9.27 8.61 12.81
CA ASP A 151 -10.62 8.02 12.85
C ASP A 151 -11.36 8.04 11.50
N ASN A 152 -10.92 8.87 10.56
CA ASN A 152 -11.44 8.93 9.19
C ASN A 152 -10.89 7.82 8.27
N GLN A 153 -9.87 7.08 8.71
CA GLN A 153 -9.24 6.04 7.90
C GLN A 153 -10.03 4.73 8.04
N TYR A 154 -10.11 3.97 6.98
CA TYR A 154 -10.79 2.66 6.97
C TYR A 154 -10.26 1.80 5.83
N ALA A 155 -10.51 0.50 5.87
CA ALA A 155 -10.17 -0.40 4.78
C ALA A 155 -11.37 -1.19 4.27
N GLU A 156 -11.32 -1.52 2.99
CA GLU A 156 -12.29 -2.39 2.33
C GLU A 156 -11.60 -3.44 1.48
N ARG A 157 -12.17 -4.62 1.42
CA ARG A 157 -11.86 -5.63 0.39
C ARG A 157 -12.68 -5.31 -0.86
N ILE A 158 -12.01 -5.19 -2.00
CA ILE A 158 -12.62 -4.82 -3.28
C ILE A 158 -12.64 -5.98 -4.27
#